data_dd029cb7c42fcda66ebd11fc27717ada
#
_entry.id   dd029cb7c42fcda66ebd11fc27717ada
#
_cell.length_a   1.000
_cell.length_b   1.000
_cell.length_c   1.000
_cell.angle_alpha   90.00
_cell.angle_beta   90.00
_cell.angle_gamma   90.00
#
_symmetry.space_group_name_H-M   'P 1'
#
loop_
_entity.id
_entity.type
_entity.pdbx_description
1 polymer ?
#
loop_
_entity_poly.entity_id
_entity_poly.type
_entity_poly.pdbx_seq_one_letter_code
_entity_poly.pdbx_strand_id
1 'polypeptide(L)'
;QANRMEPIFKNDRYAELVPRITITVKKNDGTAETVDVLDAGHRIADGVARFSDLSEKIEDAFQQAKKGNAVHLAKLSPTSLVFGCWDSRSTGVKLPRIVRSTIRALDVNKLTRSAAYMAATNFQEAEGFGAQEVQELEAASEKKEAKASTLGLANALANQNPGGVLLDENSELLREAVLSLSALRRLAGDSEEATASLRAYILGLALVAFTAPQDTFLRMGCELTPDPEKPATWEVVRNDGTRTDFTVTHDDALAFALEAARDFGVGESLTATFDPAAAKKALKDAKDKKDKKKATRKGK
;
A
#
# COMPACT_ATOMS: atom_id res chain seq x y z
N GLN A 1 2.01 5.44 -3.66
CA GLN A 1 0.62 5.44 -4.18
C GLN A 1 -0.32 4.57 -3.32
N ALA A 2 0.14 3.46 -2.73
CA ALA A 2 -0.70 2.65 -1.84
C ALA A 2 -1.21 3.43 -0.61
N ASN A 3 -0.43 4.36 -0.09
CA ASN A 3 -0.77 5.16 1.08
C ASN A 3 -1.96 6.12 0.88
N ARG A 4 -2.44 6.30 -0.35
CA ARG A 4 -3.59 7.16 -0.65
C ARG A 4 -4.93 6.43 -0.72
N MET A 5 -4.92 5.10 -0.76
CA MET A 5 -6.16 4.30 -0.88
C MET A 5 -6.82 4.01 0.47
N GLU A 6 -6.06 4.13 1.58
CA GLU A 6 -6.56 3.87 2.93
C GLU A 6 -6.84 5.12 3.80
N PRO A 7 -6.52 6.36 3.38
CA PRO A 7 -6.77 7.55 4.20
C PRO A 7 -8.21 7.65 4.67
N ILE A 8 -9.15 7.10 3.91
CA ILE A 8 -10.56 7.09 4.27
C ILE A 8 -10.78 6.44 5.63
N PHE A 9 -10.21 5.27 5.89
CA PHE A 9 -10.40 4.56 7.16
C PHE A 9 -9.60 5.15 8.34
N LYS A 10 -8.80 6.18 8.10
CA LYS A 10 -8.14 6.97 9.16
C LYS A 10 -9.03 8.10 9.68
N ASN A 11 -10.07 8.47 8.97
CA ASN A 11 -11.02 9.47 9.39
C ASN A 11 -11.87 8.92 10.54
N ASP A 12 -12.10 9.74 11.57
CA ASP A 12 -12.87 9.36 12.76
C ASP A 12 -14.30 8.94 12.45
N ARG A 13 -14.89 9.42 11.34
CA ARG A 13 -16.18 8.96 10.82
C ARG A 13 -16.24 7.44 10.62
N TYR A 14 -15.10 6.79 10.39
CA TYR A 14 -14.99 5.36 10.10
C TYR A 14 -14.28 4.58 11.21
N ALA A 15 -14.07 5.18 12.37
CA ALA A 15 -13.30 4.59 13.47
C ALA A 15 -13.91 3.27 13.98
N GLU A 16 -15.24 3.11 13.91
CA GLU A 16 -15.93 1.88 14.31
C GLU A 16 -15.82 0.75 13.27
N LEU A 17 -15.36 1.06 12.06
CA LEU A 17 -15.32 0.09 10.97
C LEU A 17 -14.06 -0.75 10.94
N VAL A 18 -12.93 -0.25 11.42
CA VAL A 18 -11.64 -0.93 11.33
C VAL A 18 -10.83 -0.76 12.59
N PRO A 19 -10.12 -1.81 13.05
CA PRO A 19 -9.20 -1.68 14.16
C PRO A 19 -7.99 -0.82 13.76
N ARG A 20 -7.50 0.00 14.69
CA ARG A 20 -6.26 0.76 14.54
C ARG A 20 -5.12 0.00 15.17
N ILE A 21 -4.05 -0.20 14.43
CA ILE A 21 -2.82 -0.80 14.93
C ILE A 21 -1.71 0.23 14.83
N THR A 22 -1.14 0.58 15.97
CA THR A 22 -0.02 1.51 16.06
C THR A 22 1.21 0.79 16.61
N ILE A 23 2.37 1.07 16.05
CA ILE A 23 3.63 0.42 16.44
C ILE A 23 4.64 1.48 16.84
N THR A 24 5.11 1.38 18.07
CA THR A 24 6.13 2.27 18.61
C THR A 24 7.52 1.77 18.26
N VAL A 25 8.30 2.60 17.62
CA VAL A 25 9.71 2.36 17.27
C VAL A 25 10.59 3.29 18.10
N LYS A 26 11.39 2.74 19.00
CA LYS A 26 12.38 3.50 19.78
C LYS A 26 13.59 3.82 18.90
N LYS A 27 14.05 5.06 18.96
CA LYS A 27 15.22 5.55 18.23
C LYS A 27 16.48 5.56 19.11
N ASN A 28 17.65 5.60 18.49
CA ASN A 28 18.92 5.61 19.20
C ASN A 28 19.16 6.90 20.02
N ASP A 29 18.48 7.99 19.68
CA ASP A 29 18.52 9.27 20.40
C ASP A 29 17.61 9.31 21.63
N GLY A 30 16.95 8.20 21.96
CA GLY A 30 16.02 8.06 23.08
C GLY A 30 14.59 8.53 22.77
N THR A 31 14.33 9.05 21.57
CA THR A 31 12.98 9.38 21.12
C THR A 31 12.22 8.14 20.66
N ALA A 32 10.92 8.27 20.50
CA ALA A 32 10.08 7.22 19.92
C ALA A 32 9.21 7.78 18.79
N GLU A 33 9.02 6.95 17.78
CA GLU A 33 8.11 7.23 16.66
C GLU A 33 6.98 6.21 16.67
N THR A 34 5.76 6.67 16.48
CA THR A 34 4.59 5.79 16.38
C THR A 34 4.16 5.72 14.91
N VAL A 35 4.13 4.50 14.37
CA VAL A 35 3.69 4.21 13.01
C VAL A 35 2.30 3.60 13.06
N ASP A 36 1.34 4.23 12.37
CA ASP A 36 0.04 3.62 12.12
C ASP A 36 0.17 2.64 10.95
N VAL A 37 -0.32 1.42 11.13
CA VAL A 37 -0.25 0.37 10.09
C VAL A 37 -1.04 0.75 8.83
N LEU A 38 -2.06 1.60 8.95
CA LEU A 38 -2.77 2.14 7.79
C LEU A 38 -1.91 3.07 6.91
N ASP A 39 -0.83 3.65 7.47
CA ASP A 39 0.15 4.43 6.71
C ASP A 39 1.25 3.57 6.10
N ALA A 40 1.41 2.34 6.54
CA ALA A 40 2.45 1.45 6.06
C ALA A 40 2.15 0.95 4.64
N GLY A 41 3.12 1.07 3.73
CA GLY A 41 2.95 0.71 2.33
C GLY A 41 2.57 -0.75 2.08
N HIS A 42 2.97 -1.64 2.97
CA HIS A 42 2.63 -3.07 2.95
C HIS A 42 1.60 -3.44 4.02
N ARG A 43 0.96 -2.47 4.65
CA ARG A 43 -0.05 -2.64 5.72
C ARG A 43 0.48 -3.54 6.83
N ILE A 44 -0.33 -4.50 7.29
CA ILE A 44 0.04 -5.46 8.33
C ILE A 44 1.21 -6.39 7.93
N ALA A 45 1.52 -6.52 6.63
CA ALA A 45 2.70 -7.26 6.15
C ALA A 45 3.98 -6.40 6.08
N ASP A 46 3.93 -5.14 6.53
CA ASP A 46 5.10 -4.27 6.59
C ASP A 46 6.11 -4.75 7.62
N GLY A 47 7.39 -4.42 7.40
CA GLY A 47 8.47 -4.81 8.29
C GLY A 47 8.30 -4.30 9.73
N VAL A 48 7.71 -3.12 9.92
CA VAL A 48 7.46 -2.57 11.26
C VAL A 48 6.48 -3.43 12.05
N ALA A 49 5.41 -3.91 11.43
CA ALA A 49 4.42 -4.78 12.05
C ALA A 49 4.96 -6.20 12.24
N ARG A 50 5.67 -6.70 11.25
CA ARG A 50 6.22 -8.05 11.23
C ARG A 50 7.30 -8.29 12.29
N PHE A 51 8.07 -7.26 12.66
CA PHE A 51 9.07 -7.31 13.72
C PHE A 51 8.62 -6.56 14.97
N SER A 52 7.34 -6.67 15.31
CA SER A 52 6.77 -6.19 16.58
C SER A 52 6.37 -7.36 17.47
N ASP A 53 5.95 -7.07 18.67
CA ASP A 53 5.37 -8.04 19.61
C ASP A 53 4.03 -8.65 19.11
N LEU A 54 3.47 -8.15 17.99
CA LEU A 54 2.35 -8.76 17.28
C LEU A 54 2.75 -9.77 16.21
N SER A 55 4.04 -10.05 16.01
CA SER A 55 4.55 -10.88 14.90
C SER A 55 3.88 -12.25 14.82
N GLU A 56 3.74 -12.96 15.94
CA GLU A 56 3.12 -14.28 16.00
C GLU A 56 1.63 -14.23 15.64
N LYS A 57 0.90 -13.24 16.16
CA LYS A 57 -0.51 -13.02 15.86
C LYS A 57 -0.74 -12.70 14.38
N ILE A 58 0.16 -11.91 13.79
CA ILE A 58 0.13 -11.57 12.37
C ILE A 58 0.40 -12.82 11.52
N GLU A 59 1.42 -13.60 11.87
CA GLU A 59 1.78 -14.81 11.14
C GLU A 59 0.65 -15.84 11.19
N ASP A 60 0.06 -16.07 12.37
CA ASP A 60 -1.09 -16.96 12.51
C ASP A 60 -2.26 -16.49 11.65
N ALA A 61 -2.63 -15.21 11.67
CA ALA A 61 -3.72 -14.68 10.86
C ALA A 61 -3.51 -14.94 9.35
N PHE A 62 -2.29 -14.79 8.85
CA PHE A 62 -1.96 -15.12 7.46
C PHE A 62 -1.98 -16.64 7.19
N GLN A 63 -1.51 -17.46 8.11
CA GLN A 63 -1.55 -18.92 7.98
C GLN A 63 -2.99 -19.45 7.97
N GLN A 64 -3.87 -18.91 8.82
CA GLN A 64 -5.29 -19.25 8.81
C GLN A 64 -5.95 -18.83 7.48
N ALA A 65 -5.66 -17.61 7.00
CA ALA A 65 -6.17 -17.16 5.71
C ALA A 65 -5.69 -18.05 4.55
N LYS A 66 -4.46 -18.58 4.61
CA LYS A 66 -3.93 -19.56 3.65
C LYS A 66 -4.68 -20.87 3.67
N LYS A 67 -5.17 -21.29 4.83
CA LYS A 67 -5.99 -22.50 5.00
C LYS A 67 -7.47 -22.28 4.65
N GLY A 68 -7.84 -21.05 4.28
CA GLY A 68 -9.20 -20.70 3.87
C GLY A 68 -10.00 -19.90 4.91
N ASN A 69 -9.49 -19.76 6.16
CA ASN A 69 -10.16 -18.99 7.20
C ASN A 69 -9.58 -17.56 7.26
N ALA A 70 -10.33 -16.58 6.81
CA ALA A 70 -9.91 -15.17 6.78
C ALA A 70 -10.41 -14.34 7.98
N VAL A 71 -11.14 -14.93 8.93
CA VAL A 71 -11.72 -14.22 10.08
C VAL A 71 -10.65 -13.58 10.95
N HIS A 72 -9.57 -14.30 11.26
CA HIS A 72 -8.46 -13.78 12.07
C HIS A 72 -7.81 -12.54 11.42
N LEU A 73 -7.60 -12.60 10.11
CA LEU A 73 -7.03 -11.48 9.36
C LEU A 73 -8.00 -10.31 9.25
N ALA A 74 -9.31 -10.57 9.12
CA ALA A 74 -10.34 -9.53 9.12
C ALA A 74 -10.44 -8.79 10.46
N LYS A 75 -10.24 -9.50 11.58
CA LYS A 75 -10.20 -8.88 12.92
C LYS A 75 -8.91 -8.10 13.18
N LEU A 76 -7.84 -8.36 12.45
CA LEU A 76 -6.56 -7.71 12.65
C LEU A 76 -6.33 -6.58 11.62
N SER A 77 -6.60 -6.84 10.34
CA SER A 77 -6.34 -5.91 9.24
C SER A 77 -7.34 -6.15 8.09
N PRO A 78 -8.60 -5.75 8.26
CA PRO A 78 -9.63 -5.94 7.24
C PRO A 78 -9.30 -5.22 5.93
N THR A 79 -8.59 -4.10 5.98
CA THR A 79 -8.13 -3.37 4.79
C THR A 79 -7.20 -4.20 3.92
N SER A 80 -6.46 -5.17 4.50
CA SER A 80 -5.66 -6.13 3.73
C SER A 80 -6.52 -7.08 2.89
N LEU A 81 -7.75 -7.36 3.29
CA LEU A 81 -8.72 -8.13 2.50
C LEU A 81 -9.40 -7.26 1.43
N VAL A 82 -9.74 -6.01 1.75
CA VAL A 82 -10.37 -5.07 0.80
C VAL A 82 -9.43 -4.69 -0.34
N PHE A 83 -8.22 -4.25 -0.01
CA PHE A 83 -7.26 -3.71 -0.99
C PHE A 83 -6.19 -4.72 -1.44
N GLY A 84 -6.27 -5.92 -0.93
CA GLY A 84 -5.30 -6.98 -1.20
C GLY A 84 -3.98 -6.78 -0.45
N CYS A 85 -3.30 -7.88 -0.19
CA CYS A 85 -2.01 -7.88 0.49
C CYS A 85 -1.15 -9.03 -0.04
N TRP A 86 0.16 -8.86 -0.03
CA TRP A 86 1.11 -9.91 -0.34
C TRP A 86 2.19 -9.98 0.72
N ASP A 87 2.09 -10.98 1.58
CA ASP A 87 3.14 -11.31 2.53
C ASP A 87 4.23 -12.15 1.85
N SER A 88 5.01 -11.53 0.99
CA SER A 88 6.06 -12.19 0.20
C SER A 88 7.27 -12.67 1.02
N ARG A 89 7.41 -12.20 2.26
CA ARG A 89 8.62 -12.36 3.06
C ARG A 89 8.48 -13.36 4.21
N SER A 90 7.26 -13.80 4.53
CA SER A 90 6.99 -14.81 5.55
C SER A 90 6.15 -15.95 5.00
N THR A 91 4.84 -15.81 5.04
CA THR A 91 3.90 -16.90 4.71
C THR A 91 3.74 -17.17 3.22
N GLY A 92 4.13 -16.23 2.36
CA GLY A 92 3.91 -16.27 0.91
C GLY A 92 2.44 -16.04 0.49
N VAL A 93 1.56 -15.71 1.43
CA VAL A 93 0.13 -15.49 1.17
C VAL A 93 -0.05 -14.26 0.29
N LYS A 94 -0.84 -14.44 -0.78
CA LYS A 94 -1.24 -13.38 -1.69
C LYS A 94 -2.76 -13.27 -1.72
N LEU A 95 -3.27 -12.14 -1.24
CA LEU A 95 -4.69 -11.83 -1.21
C LEU A 95 -5.07 -10.95 -2.41
N PRO A 96 -6.14 -11.27 -3.13
CA PRO A 96 -6.61 -10.45 -4.25
C PRO A 96 -7.19 -9.12 -3.74
N ARG A 97 -7.21 -8.12 -4.62
CA ARG A 97 -7.92 -6.87 -4.37
C ARG A 97 -9.41 -7.07 -4.63
N ILE A 98 -10.24 -6.79 -3.63
CA ILE A 98 -11.70 -6.76 -3.80
C ILE A 98 -12.11 -5.43 -4.45
N VAL A 99 -11.54 -4.32 -3.98
CA VAL A 99 -11.74 -3.00 -4.60
C VAL A 99 -10.47 -2.57 -5.34
N ARG A 100 -10.66 -2.13 -6.56
CA ARG A 100 -9.60 -1.52 -7.38
C ARG A 100 -10.16 -0.34 -8.17
N SER A 101 -9.35 0.67 -8.38
CA SER A 101 -9.63 1.78 -9.29
C SER A 101 -8.42 2.01 -10.18
N THR A 102 -8.67 2.33 -11.42
CA THR A 102 -7.63 2.57 -12.44
C THR A 102 -8.03 3.81 -13.24
N ILE A 103 -7.11 4.73 -13.42
CA ILE A 103 -7.25 5.84 -14.36
C ILE A 103 -6.41 5.51 -15.58
N ARG A 104 -7.02 5.53 -16.74
CA ARG A 104 -6.37 5.35 -18.04
C ARG A 104 -6.40 6.65 -18.80
N ALA A 105 -5.32 6.95 -19.47
CA ALA A 105 -5.24 8.02 -20.43
C ALA A 105 -5.08 7.37 -21.82
N LEU A 106 -6.04 7.62 -22.71
CA LEU A 106 -6.10 7.08 -24.06
C LEU A 106 -5.72 8.18 -25.04
N ASP A 107 -5.11 7.79 -26.17
CA ASP A 107 -4.69 8.68 -27.27
C ASP A 107 -3.88 9.89 -26.75
N VAL A 108 -2.84 9.59 -25.99
CA VAL A 108 -1.98 10.60 -25.36
C VAL A 108 -0.53 10.49 -25.79
N ASN A 109 0.15 11.62 -25.84
CA ASN A 109 1.58 11.68 -26.04
C ASN A 109 2.33 11.54 -24.72
N LYS A 110 3.19 10.53 -24.61
CA LYS A 110 3.99 10.28 -23.42
C LYS A 110 5.11 11.31 -23.31
N LEU A 111 5.18 11.98 -22.17
CA LEU A 111 6.28 12.85 -21.81
C LEU A 111 7.32 12.09 -20.98
N THR A 112 8.59 12.30 -21.31
CA THR A 112 9.71 11.87 -20.48
C THR A 112 10.21 13.08 -19.69
N ARG A 113 10.45 12.89 -18.40
CA ARG A 113 11.02 13.89 -17.53
C ARG A 113 12.43 13.46 -17.16
N SER A 114 13.42 14.26 -17.54
CA SER A 114 14.72 14.26 -16.87
C SER A 114 14.58 15.10 -15.61
N ALA A 115 14.17 14.50 -14.48
CA ALA A 115 14.29 15.17 -13.21
C ALA A 115 15.74 15.08 -12.79
N ALA A 116 16.45 16.20 -12.90
CA ALA A 116 17.77 16.32 -12.30
C ALA A 116 17.60 17.10 -10.98
N TYR A 117 18.09 16.54 -9.89
CA TYR A 117 18.48 17.36 -8.77
C TYR A 117 19.78 18.05 -9.19
N MET A 118 19.74 19.38 -9.24
CA MET A 118 20.93 20.18 -9.45
C MET A 118 21.30 20.78 -8.10
N ALA A 119 22.49 20.47 -7.62
CA ALA A 119 23.00 21.10 -6.41
C ALA A 119 23.11 22.62 -6.61
N ALA A 120 22.72 23.39 -5.61
CA ALA A 120 22.67 24.87 -5.70
C ALA A 120 24.06 25.49 -5.84
N THR A 121 25.12 24.79 -5.48
CA THR A 121 26.51 25.18 -5.63
C THR A 121 27.38 23.98 -6.02
N ASN A 122 28.57 24.24 -6.53
CA ASN A 122 29.57 23.23 -6.77
C ASN A 122 30.30 22.93 -5.46
N PHE A 123 29.87 21.88 -4.76
CA PHE A 123 30.49 21.49 -3.48
C PHE A 123 31.95 20.99 -3.64
N GLN A 124 32.41 20.67 -4.84
CA GLN A 124 33.80 20.33 -5.10
C GLN A 124 34.77 21.51 -4.92
N GLU A 125 34.24 22.72 -5.06
CA GLU A 125 34.98 23.97 -4.90
C GLU A 125 34.77 24.61 -3.52
N ALA A 126 33.94 23.99 -2.65
CA ALA A 126 33.66 24.54 -1.34
C ALA A 126 34.84 24.36 -0.39
N GLU A 127 35.10 25.38 0.41
CA GLU A 127 36.13 25.35 1.44
C GLU A 127 35.85 24.21 2.45
N GLY A 128 36.88 23.44 2.80
CA GLY A 128 36.78 22.31 3.71
C GLY A 128 36.66 20.94 3.03
N PHE A 129 36.52 20.87 1.72
CA PHE A 129 36.59 19.61 0.96
C PHE A 129 38.03 19.35 0.53
N GLY A 130 38.61 18.23 0.94
CA GLY A 130 39.93 17.78 0.49
C GLY A 130 39.86 17.09 -0.88
N ALA A 131 41.03 16.84 -1.47
CA ALA A 131 41.14 16.21 -2.79
C ALA A 131 40.44 14.82 -2.85
N GLN A 132 40.39 14.11 -1.73
CA GLN A 132 39.80 12.79 -1.63
C GLN A 132 38.26 12.86 -1.63
N GLU A 133 37.69 13.82 -0.88
CA GLU A 133 36.25 14.08 -0.87
C GLU A 133 35.78 14.61 -2.22
N VAL A 134 36.56 15.45 -2.88
CA VAL A 134 36.28 15.93 -4.25
C VAL A 134 36.23 14.76 -5.23
N GLN A 135 37.21 13.84 -5.16
CA GLN A 135 37.24 12.65 -6.01
C GLN A 135 36.03 11.71 -5.72
N GLU A 136 35.61 11.59 -4.47
CA GLU A 136 34.41 10.86 -4.11
C GLU A 136 33.14 11.51 -4.65
N LEU A 137 33.03 12.83 -4.63
CA LEU A 137 31.94 13.59 -5.22
C LEU A 137 31.86 13.42 -6.75
N GLU A 138 33.02 13.44 -7.42
CA GLU A 138 33.12 13.21 -8.89
C GLU A 138 32.72 11.76 -9.26
N ALA A 139 33.31 10.78 -8.60
CA ALA A 139 32.96 9.38 -8.79
C ALA A 139 31.48 9.10 -8.49
N ALA A 140 30.93 9.86 -7.57
CA ALA A 140 29.54 9.82 -7.18
C ALA A 140 28.61 10.40 -8.25
N SER A 141 29.02 11.40 -9.02
CA SER A 141 28.25 11.95 -10.14
C SER A 141 28.18 11.02 -11.35
N GLU A 142 29.19 10.18 -11.55
CA GLU A 142 29.28 9.24 -12.68
C GLU A 142 28.61 7.88 -12.42
N LYS A 143 28.58 7.43 -11.17
CA LYS A 143 28.00 6.13 -10.78
C LYS A 143 26.63 6.30 -10.12
N LYS A 144 25.61 5.61 -10.61
CA LYS A 144 24.22 5.62 -10.12
C LYS A 144 24.02 5.27 -8.62
N GLU A 145 25.07 4.97 -7.88
CA GLU A 145 25.03 4.54 -6.47
C GLU A 145 25.60 5.60 -5.51
N ALA A 146 25.66 6.83 -5.91
CA ALA A 146 26.42 7.86 -5.23
C ALA A 146 25.78 8.37 -3.93
N LYS A 147 26.44 8.11 -2.83
CA LYS A 147 26.08 8.62 -1.51
C LYS A 147 26.00 10.16 -1.45
N ALA A 148 26.82 10.86 -2.23
CA ALA A 148 26.81 12.33 -2.28
C ALA A 148 25.53 12.91 -2.90
N SER A 149 24.98 12.33 -3.96
CA SER A 149 23.71 12.76 -4.54
C SER A 149 22.51 12.47 -3.61
N THR A 150 22.60 11.43 -2.78
CA THR A 150 21.58 11.13 -1.75
C THR A 150 21.56 12.19 -0.65
N LEU A 151 22.70 12.82 -0.38
CA LEU A 151 22.85 13.91 0.58
C LEU A 151 22.60 15.29 -0.04
N GLY A 152 22.36 15.37 -1.35
CA GLY A 152 22.19 16.64 -2.06
C GLY A 152 23.49 17.39 -2.34
N LEU A 153 24.64 16.77 -2.17
CA LEU A 153 25.96 17.37 -2.39
C LEU A 153 26.49 17.17 -3.82
N ALA A 154 25.78 16.42 -4.65
CA ALA A 154 26.08 16.22 -6.06
C ALA A 154 24.80 16.17 -6.88
N ASN A 155 24.91 16.43 -8.18
CA ASN A 155 23.79 16.35 -9.09
C ASN A 155 23.28 14.92 -9.20
N ALA A 156 21.96 14.72 -9.14
CA ALA A 156 21.32 13.45 -9.37
C ALA A 156 20.52 13.50 -10.67
N LEU A 157 21.03 12.87 -11.72
CA LEU A 157 20.34 12.75 -13.00
C LEU A 157 19.41 11.55 -12.95
N ALA A 158 18.11 11.80 -13.01
CA ALA A 158 17.11 10.74 -13.14
C ALA A 158 16.81 10.54 -14.64
N ASN A 159 17.44 9.56 -15.25
CA ASN A 159 17.18 9.20 -16.64
C ASN A 159 15.83 8.49 -16.77
N GLN A 160 14.99 8.97 -17.69
CA GLN A 160 13.75 8.32 -18.15
C GLN A 160 12.62 8.15 -17.10
N ASN A 161 12.46 9.07 -16.18
CA ASN A 161 11.25 9.10 -15.36
C ASN A 161 10.03 9.52 -16.20
N PRO A 162 8.86 8.89 -15.99
CA PRO A 162 7.64 9.34 -16.62
C PRO A 162 7.38 10.82 -16.27
N GLY A 163 7.31 11.67 -17.28
CA GLY A 163 7.06 13.12 -17.12
C GLY A 163 5.58 13.46 -17.05
N GLY A 164 4.73 12.48 -17.34
CA GLY A 164 3.30 12.67 -17.49
C GLY A 164 2.82 12.31 -18.90
N VAL A 165 1.65 12.79 -19.25
CA VAL A 165 1.07 12.67 -20.59
C VAL A 165 0.62 14.04 -21.07
N LEU A 166 0.80 14.30 -22.33
CA LEU A 166 0.25 15.47 -23.01
C LEU A 166 -1.09 15.05 -23.60
N LEU A 167 -2.13 15.79 -23.25
CA LEU A 167 -3.49 15.61 -23.77
C LEU A 167 -3.68 16.52 -24.98
N ASP A 168 -4.43 16.04 -25.94
CA ASP A 168 -4.96 16.81 -27.09
C ASP A 168 -6.47 16.62 -27.19
N GLU A 169 -7.08 17.13 -28.24
CA GLU A 169 -8.53 17.08 -28.46
C GLU A 169 -9.11 15.66 -28.62
N ASN A 170 -8.28 14.67 -28.96
CA ASN A 170 -8.69 13.27 -29.10
C ASN A 170 -8.42 12.47 -27.84
N SER A 171 -7.76 13.05 -26.87
CA SER A 171 -7.36 12.34 -25.64
C SER A 171 -8.54 12.13 -24.70
N GLU A 172 -8.61 10.95 -24.10
CA GLU A 172 -9.62 10.61 -23.11
C GLU A 172 -8.98 10.17 -21.81
N LEU A 173 -9.51 10.66 -20.68
CA LEU A 173 -9.19 10.18 -19.33
C LEU A 173 -10.37 9.38 -18.80
N LEU A 174 -10.19 8.08 -18.69
CA LEU A 174 -11.19 7.15 -18.19
C LEU A 174 -10.81 6.62 -16.82
N ARG A 175 -11.71 6.76 -15.86
CA ARG A 175 -11.61 6.09 -14.56
C ARG A 175 -12.55 4.90 -14.51
N GLU A 176 -11.97 3.73 -14.30
CA GLU A 176 -12.69 2.50 -13.98
C GLU A 176 -12.49 2.12 -12.51
N ALA A 177 -13.55 1.75 -11.82
CA ALA A 177 -13.50 1.12 -10.51
C ALA A 177 -14.24 -0.21 -10.54
N VAL A 178 -13.72 -1.21 -9.84
CA VAL A 178 -14.30 -2.55 -9.78
C VAL A 178 -14.33 -3.03 -8.34
N LEU A 179 -15.50 -3.45 -7.88
CA LEU A 179 -15.70 -4.23 -6.66
C LEU A 179 -15.94 -5.69 -7.09
N SER A 180 -14.97 -6.57 -6.77
CA SER A 180 -14.98 -7.96 -7.22
C SER A 180 -15.76 -8.86 -6.27
N LEU A 181 -17.01 -9.15 -6.59
CA LEU A 181 -17.82 -10.12 -5.84
C LEU A 181 -17.23 -11.55 -5.91
N SER A 182 -16.56 -11.88 -7.01
CA SER A 182 -15.89 -13.18 -7.15
C SER A 182 -14.70 -13.33 -6.19
N ALA A 183 -13.95 -12.24 -5.92
CA ALA A 183 -12.89 -12.24 -4.92
C ALA A 183 -13.48 -12.31 -3.50
N LEU A 184 -14.55 -11.56 -3.25
CA LEU A 184 -15.27 -11.57 -1.97
C LEU A 184 -15.79 -12.97 -1.61
N ARG A 185 -16.38 -13.70 -2.57
CA ARG A 185 -16.90 -15.07 -2.37
C ARG A 185 -15.84 -16.09 -1.99
N ARG A 186 -14.55 -15.81 -2.21
CA ARG A 186 -13.44 -16.68 -1.80
C ARG A 186 -13.06 -16.53 -0.33
N LEU A 187 -13.57 -15.50 0.36
CA LEU A 187 -13.38 -15.37 1.79
C LEU A 187 -14.28 -16.37 2.50
N ALA A 188 -13.74 -17.06 3.49
CA ALA A 188 -14.48 -18.01 4.33
C ALA A 188 -14.06 -17.87 5.80
N GLY A 189 -14.92 -18.34 6.69
CA GLY A 189 -14.70 -18.56 8.10
C GLY A 189 -14.83 -20.04 8.45
N ASP A 190 -14.87 -20.36 9.73
CA ASP A 190 -14.95 -21.76 10.23
C ASP A 190 -16.36 -22.35 10.09
N SER A 191 -17.40 -21.53 9.92
CA SER A 191 -18.78 -21.96 9.72
C SER A 191 -19.43 -21.14 8.60
N GLU A 192 -20.64 -21.55 8.19
CA GLU A 192 -21.43 -20.78 7.21
C GLU A 192 -21.82 -19.41 7.76
N GLU A 193 -22.20 -19.32 9.02
CA GLU A 193 -22.54 -18.07 9.68
C GLU A 193 -21.33 -17.14 9.76
N ALA A 194 -20.18 -17.67 10.19
CA ALA A 194 -18.93 -16.89 10.24
C ALA A 194 -18.50 -16.43 8.84
N THR A 195 -18.73 -17.23 7.83
CA THR A 195 -18.45 -16.89 6.44
C THR A 195 -19.39 -15.80 5.95
N ALA A 196 -20.68 -15.88 6.24
CA ALA A 196 -21.66 -14.88 5.85
C ALA A 196 -21.37 -13.52 6.51
N SER A 197 -21.14 -13.52 7.82
CA SER A 197 -20.80 -12.33 8.61
C SER A 197 -19.49 -11.69 8.12
N LEU A 198 -18.44 -12.48 7.90
CA LEU A 198 -17.17 -12.01 7.33
C LEU A 198 -17.38 -11.33 5.98
N ARG A 199 -18.14 -11.98 5.08
CA ARG A 199 -18.38 -11.43 3.73
C ARG A 199 -19.22 -10.15 3.78
N ALA A 200 -20.23 -10.07 4.64
CA ALA A 200 -21.02 -8.88 4.84
C ALA A 200 -20.14 -7.72 5.34
N TYR A 201 -19.31 -7.97 6.33
CA TYR A 201 -18.38 -6.98 6.87
C TYR A 201 -17.39 -6.47 5.81
N ILE A 202 -16.72 -7.35 5.09
CA ILE A 202 -15.76 -6.95 4.05
C ILE A 202 -16.46 -6.29 2.86
N LEU A 203 -17.69 -6.70 2.52
CA LEU A 203 -18.52 -6.01 1.52
C LEU A 203 -18.84 -4.59 1.96
N GLY A 204 -19.24 -4.40 3.22
CA GLY A 204 -19.51 -3.07 3.78
C GLY A 204 -18.30 -2.13 3.66
N LEU A 205 -17.13 -2.59 4.08
CA LEU A 205 -15.89 -1.83 3.93
C LEU A 205 -15.56 -1.54 2.45
N ALA A 206 -15.78 -2.52 1.59
CA ALA A 206 -15.53 -2.37 0.15
C ALA A 206 -16.49 -1.33 -0.47
N LEU A 207 -17.75 -1.32 -0.09
CA LEU A 207 -18.75 -0.33 -0.54
C LEU A 207 -18.40 1.07 -0.02
N VAL A 208 -18.03 1.21 1.24
CA VAL A 208 -17.57 2.50 1.80
C VAL A 208 -16.37 3.03 1.01
N ALA A 209 -15.38 2.19 0.74
CA ALA A 209 -14.22 2.60 -0.06
C ALA A 209 -14.56 2.92 -1.52
N PHE A 210 -15.56 2.23 -2.09
CA PHE A 210 -15.99 2.39 -3.47
C PHE A 210 -16.82 3.66 -3.69
N THR A 211 -17.66 4.03 -2.71
CA THR A 211 -18.54 5.19 -2.73
C THR A 211 -17.92 6.46 -2.16
N ALA A 212 -16.76 6.35 -1.51
CA ALA A 212 -16.09 7.47 -0.86
C ALA A 212 -15.86 8.64 -1.83
N PRO A 213 -16.02 9.87 -1.37
CA PRO A 213 -15.64 11.05 -2.13
C PRO A 213 -14.21 10.94 -2.64
N GLN A 214 -14.00 11.29 -3.89
CA GLN A 214 -12.68 11.20 -4.51
C GLN A 214 -11.91 12.50 -4.27
N ASP A 215 -10.65 12.35 -3.87
CA ASP A 215 -9.72 13.47 -3.90
C ASP A 215 -9.37 13.79 -5.36
N THR A 216 -9.59 15.00 -5.78
CA THR A 216 -9.27 15.50 -7.12
C THR A 216 -7.76 15.71 -7.29
N PHE A 217 -7.04 15.99 -6.21
CA PHE A 217 -5.60 16.15 -6.20
C PHE A 217 -4.89 14.81 -6.09
N LEU A 218 -4.41 14.28 -7.19
CA LEU A 218 -3.66 13.01 -7.20
C LEU A 218 -2.16 13.23 -6.92
N ARG A 219 -1.61 14.32 -7.45
CA ARG A 219 -0.21 14.75 -7.24
C ARG A 219 -0.03 16.15 -7.82
N MET A 220 1.07 16.81 -7.48
CA MET A 220 1.42 18.09 -8.12
C MET A 220 1.38 17.96 -9.65
N GLY A 221 0.61 18.83 -10.30
CA GLY A 221 0.39 18.82 -11.75
C GLY A 221 -0.55 17.72 -12.25
N CYS A 222 -1.33 17.11 -11.36
CA CYS A 222 -2.37 16.15 -11.74
C CYS A 222 -3.58 16.29 -10.81
N GLU A 223 -4.49 17.17 -11.20
CA GLU A 223 -5.79 17.40 -10.58
C GLU A 223 -6.86 16.96 -11.57
N LEU A 224 -7.70 16.00 -11.17
CA LEU A 224 -8.74 15.42 -12.03
C LEU A 224 -10.10 15.58 -11.39
N THR A 225 -11.03 16.17 -12.10
CA THR A 225 -12.44 16.27 -11.71
C THR A 225 -13.29 15.37 -12.60
N PRO A 226 -14.42 14.86 -12.09
CA PRO A 226 -15.41 14.19 -12.94
C PRO A 226 -15.91 15.15 -14.05
N ASP A 227 -16.10 14.60 -15.23
CA ASP A 227 -16.76 15.32 -16.34
C ASP A 227 -18.26 15.32 -16.09
N PRO A 228 -18.90 16.50 -15.95
CA PRO A 228 -20.36 16.58 -15.69
C PRO A 228 -21.20 16.10 -16.89
N GLU A 229 -20.65 16.12 -18.10
CA GLU A 229 -21.32 15.61 -19.30
C GLU A 229 -21.22 14.08 -19.44
N LYS A 230 -20.30 13.45 -18.69
CA LYS A 230 -20.09 11.99 -18.69
C LYS A 230 -20.19 11.43 -17.25
N PRO A 231 -21.37 11.43 -16.64
CA PRO A 231 -21.53 10.95 -15.26
C PRO A 231 -21.14 9.48 -15.13
N ALA A 232 -20.66 9.11 -13.95
CA ALA A 232 -20.31 7.73 -13.67
C ALA A 232 -21.55 6.83 -13.70
N THR A 233 -21.45 5.72 -14.42
CA THR A 233 -22.47 4.67 -14.45
C THR A 233 -22.01 3.50 -13.59
N TRP A 234 -22.96 2.85 -12.92
CA TRP A 234 -22.71 1.74 -12.01
C TRP A 234 -23.52 0.53 -12.47
N GLU A 235 -22.88 -0.60 -12.57
CA GLU A 235 -23.51 -1.83 -13.01
C GLU A 235 -23.04 -3.02 -12.19
N VAL A 236 -23.92 -3.96 -11.94
CA VAL A 236 -23.56 -5.32 -11.53
C VAL A 236 -23.40 -6.17 -12.78
N VAL A 237 -22.17 -6.63 -13.03
CA VAL A 237 -21.86 -7.54 -14.13
C VAL A 237 -21.85 -8.98 -13.60
N ARG A 238 -22.71 -9.84 -14.11
CA ARG A 238 -22.81 -11.26 -13.74
C ARG A 238 -21.84 -12.11 -14.55
N ASN A 239 -21.65 -13.37 -14.13
CA ASN A 239 -20.71 -14.28 -14.79
C ASN A 239 -21.11 -14.64 -16.24
N ASP A 240 -22.39 -14.55 -16.56
CA ASP A 240 -22.93 -14.74 -17.91
C ASP A 240 -22.83 -13.51 -18.80
N GLY A 241 -22.25 -12.41 -18.27
CA GLY A 241 -22.12 -11.14 -18.97
C GLY A 241 -23.33 -10.22 -18.87
N THR A 242 -24.43 -10.66 -18.27
CA THR A 242 -25.60 -9.79 -18.00
C THR A 242 -25.20 -8.61 -17.11
N ARG A 243 -25.76 -7.43 -17.43
CA ARG A 243 -25.54 -6.18 -16.72
C ARG A 243 -26.86 -5.67 -16.15
N THR A 244 -26.80 -5.21 -14.93
CA THR A 244 -27.94 -4.61 -14.24
C THR A 244 -27.49 -3.34 -13.57
N ASP A 245 -28.21 -2.25 -13.78
CA ASP A 245 -27.93 -0.99 -13.12
C ASP A 245 -27.94 -1.16 -11.62
N PHE A 246 -27.02 -0.50 -10.98
CA PHE A 246 -26.86 -0.52 -9.54
C PHE A 246 -26.57 0.88 -9.04
N THR A 247 -27.18 1.27 -7.95
CA THR A 247 -26.91 2.55 -7.29
C THR A 247 -26.90 2.34 -5.78
N VAL A 248 -25.93 2.94 -5.11
CA VAL A 248 -25.84 3.01 -3.65
C VAL A 248 -25.22 4.33 -3.28
N THR A 249 -25.81 5.03 -2.33
CA THR A 249 -25.22 6.25 -1.78
C THR A 249 -24.09 5.91 -0.81
N HIS A 250 -23.23 6.89 -0.54
CA HIS A 250 -22.18 6.69 0.45
C HIS A 250 -22.74 6.48 1.87
N ASP A 251 -23.83 7.18 2.20
CA ASP A 251 -24.47 7.06 3.51
C ASP A 251 -25.16 5.69 3.69
N ASP A 252 -25.79 5.14 2.65
CA ASP A 252 -26.32 3.77 2.68
C ASP A 252 -25.22 2.74 2.82
N ALA A 253 -24.10 2.92 2.09
CA ALA A 253 -22.95 2.06 2.19
C ALA A 253 -22.33 2.09 3.61
N LEU A 254 -22.27 3.27 4.22
CA LEU A 254 -21.77 3.45 5.58
C LEU A 254 -22.71 2.82 6.62
N ALA A 255 -24.03 3.03 6.48
CA ALA A 255 -25.02 2.41 7.37
C ALA A 255 -24.92 0.88 7.33
N PHE A 256 -24.88 0.29 6.14
CA PHE A 256 -24.68 -1.15 5.97
C PHE A 256 -23.35 -1.63 6.57
N ALA A 257 -22.26 -0.87 6.35
CA ALA A 257 -20.95 -1.25 6.88
C ALA A 257 -20.92 -1.24 8.42
N LEU A 258 -21.55 -0.26 9.06
CA LEU A 258 -21.64 -0.18 10.53
C LEU A 258 -22.46 -1.33 11.14
N GLU A 259 -23.56 -1.73 10.49
CA GLU A 259 -24.34 -2.89 10.92
C GLU A 259 -23.51 -4.17 10.77
N ALA A 260 -22.95 -4.42 9.60
CA ALA A 260 -22.13 -5.59 9.31
C ALA A 260 -20.87 -5.67 10.20
N ALA A 261 -20.27 -4.53 10.55
CA ALA A 261 -19.14 -4.46 11.45
C ALA A 261 -19.51 -4.88 12.89
N ARG A 262 -20.68 -4.45 13.38
CA ARG A 262 -21.21 -4.87 14.67
C ARG A 262 -21.51 -6.36 14.72
N ASP A 263 -22.17 -6.89 13.71
CA ASP A 263 -22.54 -8.31 13.63
C ASP A 263 -21.29 -9.21 13.52
N PHE A 264 -20.27 -8.76 12.80
CA PHE A 264 -19.00 -9.48 12.70
C PHE A 264 -18.17 -9.40 13.99
N GLY A 265 -18.33 -8.35 14.77
CA GLY A 265 -17.48 -8.03 15.90
C GLY A 265 -16.09 -7.64 15.45
N VAL A 266 -15.92 -6.36 15.11
CA VAL A 266 -14.61 -5.80 14.70
C VAL A 266 -13.55 -6.07 15.75
N GLY A 267 -12.33 -6.35 15.32
CA GLY A 267 -11.21 -6.57 16.24
C GLY A 267 -10.84 -5.32 17.02
N GLU A 268 -10.17 -5.54 18.15
CA GLU A 268 -9.70 -4.45 19.00
C GLU A 268 -8.55 -3.67 18.36
N SER A 269 -8.50 -2.37 18.61
CA SER A 269 -7.33 -1.55 18.28
C SER A 269 -6.16 -1.93 19.19
N LEU A 270 -4.97 -2.04 18.61
CA LEU A 270 -3.78 -2.55 19.30
C LEU A 270 -2.63 -1.55 19.23
N THR A 271 -1.89 -1.46 20.32
CA THR A 271 -0.60 -0.78 20.36
C THR A 271 0.49 -1.82 20.56
N ALA A 272 1.53 -1.75 19.75
CA ALA A 272 2.63 -2.70 19.75
C ALA A 272 3.99 -1.98 19.80
N THR A 273 5.03 -2.74 20.09
CA THR A 273 6.41 -2.23 20.10
C THR A 273 7.24 -3.00 19.08
N PHE A 274 8.02 -2.27 18.31
CA PHE A 274 8.99 -2.87 17.37
C PHE A 274 10.12 -3.56 18.14
N ASP A 275 10.43 -4.79 17.74
CA ASP A 275 11.53 -5.59 18.29
C ASP A 275 12.79 -5.51 17.38
N PRO A 276 13.78 -4.67 17.72
CA PRO A 276 15.01 -4.57 16.95
C PRO A 276 15.88 -5.83 17.02
N ALA A 277 15.73 -6.66 18.07
CA ALA A 277 16.51 -7.90 18.20
C ALA A 277 16.00 -8.95 17.21
N ALA A 278 14.68 -9.12 17.09
CA ALA A 278 14.07 -9.99 16.07
C ALA A 278 14.46 -9.55 14.65
N ALA A 279 14.42 -8.25 14.36
CA ALA A 279 14.82 -7.70 13.07
C ALA A 279 16.31 -7.96 12.76
N LYS A 280 17.22 -7.75 13.73
CA LYS A 280 18.66 -8.03 13.59
C LYS A 280 18.94 -9.51 13.36
N LYS A 281 18.23 -10.39 14.08
CA LYS A 281 18.34 -11.84 13.91
C LYS A 281 17.95 -12.24 12.48
N ALA A 282 16.80 -11.75 11.99
CA ALA A 282 16.36 -12.04 10.63
C ALA A 282 17.34 -11.55 9.55
N LEU A 283 17.98 -10.39 9.77
CA LEU A 283 19.03 -9.88 8.88
C LEU A 283 20.26 -10.80 8.86
N LYS A 284 20.69 -11.31 10.03
CA LYS A 284 21.81 -12.25 10.14
C LYS A 284 21.51 -13.56 9.42
N ASP A 285 20.34 -14.15 9.68
CA ASP A 285 19.90 -15.40 9.04
C ASP A 285 19.82 -15.27 7.50
N ALA A 286 19.41 -14.10 7.01
CA ALA A 286 19.35 -13.82 5.57
C ALA A 286 20.76 -13.72 4.94
N LYS A 287 21.74 -13.16 5.64
CA LYS A 287 23.14 -13.11 5.21
C LYS A 287 23.74 -14.52 5.15
N ASP A 288 23.58 -15.30 6.22
CA ASP A 288 24.11 -16.67 6.30
C ASP A 288 23.54 -17.58 5.20
N LYS A 289 22.25 -17.45 4.88
CA LYS A 289 21.63 -18.17 3.76
C LYS A 289 22.20 -17.74 2.40
N LYS A 290 22.52 -16.47 2.21
CA LYS A 290 23.12 -15.95 0.97
C LYS A 290 24.54 -16.45 0.79
N ASP A 291 25.32 -16.51 1.86
CA ASP A 291 26.70 -16.96 1.82
C ASP A 291 26.80 -18.48 1.59
N LYS A 292 25.92 -19.27 2.20
CA LYS A 292 25.79 -20.72 1.91
C LYS A 292 25.41 -20.95 0.44
N LYS A 293 24.47 -20.18 -0.14
CA LYS A 293 24.12 -20.31 -1.57
C LYS A 293 25.27 -19.91 -2.50
N LYS A 294 26.08 -18.92 -2.14
CA LYS A 294 27.28 -18.56 -2.92
C LYS A 294 28.36 -19.63 -2.85
N ALA A 295 28.58 -20.24 -1.68
CA ALA A 295 29.52 -21.33 -1.51
C ALA A 295 29.17 -22.57 -2.35
N THR A 296 27.88 -22.96 -2.35
CA THR A 296 27.36 -24.08 -3.15
C THR A 296 27.40 -23.82 -4.67
N ARG A 297 27.34 -22.55 -5.12
CA ARG A 297 27.49 -22.19 -6.53
C ARG A 297 28.94 -22.11 -7.02
N LYS A 298 29.92 -21.93 -6.12
CA LYS A 298 31.34 -21.92 -6.47
C LYS A 298 31.98 -23.32 -6.44
N GLY A 299 31.29 -24.30 -5.88
CA GLY A 299 31.74 -25.71 -5.84
C GLY A 299 31.08 -26.60 -6.92
N LYS A 300 30.34 -26.01 -7.86
CA LYS A 300 29.90 -26.61 -9.11
C LYS A 300 30.58 -25.88 -10.28
#